data_52cd7cdf93d3bc7dd9ba71e471b50e68
#
_entry.id   52cd7cdf93d3bc7dd9ba71e471b50e68
#
_cell.length_a   1.000
_cell.length_b   1.000
_cell.length_c   1.000
_cell.angle_alpha   90.00
_cell.angle_beta   90.00
_cell.angle_gamma   90.00
#
_symmetry.space_group_name_H-M   'P 1'
#
loop_
_entity.id
_entity.type
_entity.pdbx_description
1 polymer ?
#
loop_
_entity_poly.entity_id
_entity_poly.type
_entity_poly.pdbx_seq_one_letter_code
_entity_poly.pdbx_strand_id
1 'polypeptide(L)'
;NNATEKKKIIYVGSLAGFLPGGPGHSHQSVRDISALGGIPGLTLIEPSCEAEVAQVVDYAVNQNEFSTYIRLVSIPYSVPFELPDNYELKEGQGVALREGTDAVLFAYGPVMLSEAYLAAEILEKDYKFSLKVVNLPWLNLVDGHWLSDQIGEIRRVFTIDNHLLNGGQGQYIAATLSEIG
;
A
#
# COMPACT_ATOMS: atom_id res chain seq x y z
N ASN A 1 8.57 -9.99 21.79
CA ASN A 1 7.81 -10.83 22.74
C ASN A 1 6.38 -11.09 22.24
N ASN A 2 5.57 -10.05 21.90
CA ASN A 2 4.16 -10.23 21.52
C ASN A 2 3.96 -11.15 20.30
N ALA A 3 4.80 -11.03 19.27
CA ALA A 3 4.74 -11.90 18.10
C ALA A 3 5.06 -13.35 18.45
N THR A 4 6.06 -13.58 19.30
CA THR A 4 6.44 -14.92 19.77
C THR A 4 5.32 -15.55 20.61
N GLU A 5 4.59 -14.74 21.39
CA GLU A 5 3.47 -15.18 22.22
C GLU A 5 2.15 -15.25 21.44
N LYS A 6 2.16 -14.91 20.14
CA LYS A 6 0.97 -14.84 19.26
C LYS A 6 -0.17 -14.00 19.86
N LYS A 7 0.18 -12.88 20.51
CA LYS A 7 -0.83 -11.97 21.06
C LYS A 7 -1.39 -11.10 19.95
N LYS A 8 -2.70 -10.90 19.97
CA LYS A 8 -3.37 -9.93 19.10
C LYS A 8 -3.25 -8.52 19.67
N ILE A 9 -2.51 -7.65 18.98
CA ILE A 9 -2.37 -6.24 19.32
C ILE A 9 -2.55 -5.42 18.04
N ILE A 10 -3.32 -4.35 18.14
CA ILE A 10 -3.48 -3.39 17.05
C ILE A 10 -2.59 -2.19 17.36
N TYR A 11 -1.55 -2.03 16.58
CA TYR A 11 -0.66 -0.87 16.65
C TYR A 11 -1.12 0.17 15.63
N VAL A 12 -1.15 1.44 16.04
CA VAL A 12 -1.45 2.55 15.13
C VAL A 12 -0.26 3.49 15.11
N GLY A 13 0.43 3.52 13.98
CA GLY A 13 1.56 4.41 13.73
C GLY A 13 1.11 5.66 12.99
N SER A 14 1.30 6.82 13.60
CA SER A 14 1.08 8.13 12.98
C SER A 14 2.39 8.70 12.42
N LEU A 15 2.33 9.77 11.62
CA LEU A 15 3.47 10.38 10.92
C LEU A 15 4.20 9.42 9.98
N ALA A 16 3.44 8.59 9.30
CA ALA A 16 3.95 7.64 8.32
C ALA A 16 4.60 8.34 7.12
N GLY A 17 5.77 7.85 6.72
CA GLY A 17 6.47 8.31 5.55
C GLY A 17 7.13 9.68 5.70
N PHE A 18 7.16 10.44 4.60
CA PHE A 18 7.90 11.71 4.48
C PHE A 18 7.11 12.95 4.89
N LEU A 19 5.79 12.85 5.06
CA LEU A 19 4.94 13.98 5.44
C LEU A 19 4.41 13.86 6.89
N PRO A 20 4.30 14.99 7.60
CA PRO A 20 4.80 16.32 7.24
C PRO A 20 6.33 16.42 7.35
N GLY A 21 6.93 17.25 6.49
CA GLY A 21 8.39 17.44 6.48
C GLY A 21 8.94 18.27 7.66
N GLY A 22 8.09 19.06 8.32
CA GLY A 22 8.48 19.98 9.38
C GLY A 22 9.18 19.32 10.59
N PRO A 23 8.69 18.21 11.15
CA PRO A 23 9.33 17.52 12.27
C PRO A 23 10.67 16.84 11.91
N GLY A 24 10.93 16.62 10.63
CA GLY A 24 12.16 16.00 10.13
C GLY A 24 12.32 14.53 10.52
N HIS A 25 13.51 14.01 10.29
CA HIS A 25 13.86 12.59 10.42
C HIS A 25 13.60 11.98 11.82
N SER A 26 13.50 12.79 12.85
CA SER A 26 13.23 12.30 14.21
C SER A 26 11.78 11.83 14.41
N HIS A 27 10.86 12.21 13.53
CA HIS A 27 9.44 11.89 13.62
C HIS A 27 8.89 11.19 12.37
N GLN A 28 9.57 11.35 11.24
CA GLN A 28 9.16 10.71 9.97
C GLN A 28 9.41 9.20 10.01
N SER A 29 8.36 8.41 9.84
CA SER A 29 8.48 6.95 9.81
C SER A 29 8.72 6.46 8.38
N VAL A 30 9.99 6.40 7.99
CA VAL A 30 10.44 5.98 6.64
C VAL A 30 11.14 4.63 6.62
N ARG A 31 11.17 3.92 7.77
CA ARG A 31 11.84 2.62 7.95
C ARG A 31 10.99 1.60 8.70
N ASP A 32 9.77 1.95 9.02
CA ASP A 32 8.85 1.13 9.80
C ASP A 32 8.45 -0.15 9.06
N ILE A 33 8.17 -0.09 7.76
CA ILE A 33 7.85 -1.26 6.96
C ILE A 33 9.01 -2.26 6.99
N SER A 34 10.24 -1.80 6.73
CA SER A 34 11.42 -2.68 6.75
C SER A 34 11.75 -3.24 8.14
N ALA A 35 11.50 -2.46 9.19
CA ALA A 35 11.76 -2.90 10.56
C ALA A 35 10.72 -3.90 11.08
N LEU A 36 9.48 -3.80 10.65
CA LEU A 36 8.35 -4.55 11.16
C LEU A 36 7.87 -5.66 10.22
N GLY A 37 8.06 -5.51 8.91
CA GLY A 37 7.47 -6.37 7.89
C GLY A 37 7.94 -7.83 7.94
N GLY A 38 9.12 -8.10 8.49
CA GLY A 38 9.63 -9.44 8.70
C GLY A 38 9.18 -10.11 10.02
N ILE A 39 8.37 -9.45 10.85
CA ILE A 39 7.89 -10.02 12.11
C ILE A 39 6.76 -11.01 11.82
N PRO A 40 6.93 -12.32 12.17
CA PRO A 40 5.90 -13.32 11.92
C PRO A 40 4.57 -12.98 12.62
N GLY A 41 3.45 -13.06 11.89
CA GLY A 41 2.12 -12.78 12.42
C GLY A 41 1.84 -11.29 12.66
N LEU A 42 2.63 -10.38 12.09
CA LEU A 42 2.34 -8.97 12.08
C LEU A 42 1.99 -8.52 10.66
N THR A 43 0.73 -8.15 10.45
CA THR A 43 0.25 -7.58 9.19
C THR A 43 0.40 -6.07 9.20
N LEU A 44 0.97 -5.50 8.14
CA LEU A 44 1.17 -4.06 7.98
C LEU A 44 0.22 -3.54 6.89
N ILE A 45 -0.57 -2.51 7.22
CA ILE A 45 -1.56 -1.93 6.30
C ILE A 45 -1.50 -0.40 6.37
N GLU A 46 -1.51 0.26 5.20
CA GLU A 46 -1.72 1.70 5.10
C GLU A 46 -2.93 2.00 4.22
N PRO A 47 -4.06 2.44 4.80
CA PRO A 47 -5.24 2.81 4.04
C PRO A 47 -5.01 4.08 3.21
N SER A 48 -5.65 4.16 2.06
CA SER A 48 -5.50 5.25 1.09
C SER A 48 -6.48 6.40 1.29
N CYS A 49 -7.62 6.14 1.92
CA CYS A 49 -8.67 7.14 2.16
C CYS A 49 -9.52 6.76 3.38
N GLU A 50 -10.43 7.64 3.78
CA GLU A 50 -11.30 7.48 4.95
C GLU A 50 -12.16 6.19 4.86
N ALA A 51 -12.71 5.90 3.69
CA ALA A 51 -13.53 4.69 3.47
C ALA A 51 -12.72 3.40 3.69
N GLU A 52 -11.46 3.37 3.27
CA GLU A 52 -10.58 2.23 3.47
C GLU A 52 -10.13 2.10 4.94
N VAL A 53 -9.98 3.21 5.67
CA VAL A 53 -9.68 3.18 7.13
C VAL A 53 -10.73 2.37 7.89
N ALA A 54 -12.02 2.57 7.59
CA ALA A 54 -13.09 1.83 8.25
C ALA A 54 -12.97 0.31 8.02
N GLN A 55 -12.67 -0.11 6.80
CA GLN A 55 -12.46 -1.52 6.45
C GLN A 55 -11.20 -2.10 7.12
N VAL A 56 -10.10 -1.34 7.15
CA VAL A 56 -8.85 -1.75 7.80
C VAL A 56 -9.04 -1.92 9.32
N VAL A 57 -9.79 -1.04 9.96
CA VAL A 57 -10.11 -1.16 11.40
C VAL A 57 -10.99 -2.38 11.64
N ASP A 58 -12.03 -2.60 10.82
CA ASP A 58 -12.86 -3.80 10.92
C ASP A 58 -12.05 -5.09 10.74
N TYR A 59 -11.20 -5.14 9.74
CA TYR A 59 -10.28 -6.26 9.53
C TYR A 59 -9.40 -6.51 10.75
N ALA A 60 -8.74 -5.48 11.26
CA ALA A 60 -7.83 -5.61 12.40
C ALA A 60 -8.55 -6.05 13.69
N VAL A 61 -9.78 -5.60 13.90
CA VAL A 61 -10.56 -5.93 15.11
C VAL A 61 -11.25 -7.28 15.01
N ASN A 62 -11.89 -7.57 13.87
CA ASN A 62 -12.85 -8.66 13.77
C ASN A 62 -12.36 -9.85 12.96
N GLN A 63 -11.44 -9.66 12.02
CA GLN A 63 -11.07 -10.69 11.06
C GLN A 63 -9.66 -11.25 11.29
N ASN A 64 -8.65 -10.40 11.52
CA ASN A 64 -7.29 -10.85 11.77
C ASN A 64 -7.15 -11.44 13.18
N GLU A 65 -6.68 -12.68 13.26
CA GLU A 65 -6.39 -13.37 14.53
C GLU A 65 -5.07 -12.92 15.16
N PHE A 66 -4.18 -12.29 14.39
CA PHE A 66 -2.84 -11.87 14.80
C PHE A 66 -2.77 -10.35 14.96
N SER A 67 -1.56 -9.86 15.18
CA SER A 67 -1.32 -8.42 15.33
C SER A 67 -1.39 -7.67 14.00
N THR A 68 -1.88 -6.44 14.04
CA THR A 68 -1.93 -5.53 12.89
C THR A 68 -1.22 -4.22 13.22
N TYR A 69 -0.40 -3.72 12.33
CA TYR A 69 0.14 -2.38 12.34
C TYR A 69 -0.59 -1.54 11.28
N ILE A 70 -1.40 -0.59 11.73
CA ILE A 70 -2.10 0.37 10.87
C ILE A 70 -1.20 1.60 10.76
N ARG A 71 -0.72 1.87 9.58
CA ARG A 71 0.16 2.98 9.25
C ARG A 71 -0.66 4.15 8.74
N LEU A 72 -0.55 5.34 9.37
CA LEU A 72 -1.38 6.49 9.04
C LEU A 72 -0.54 7.73 8.75
N VAL A 73 -0.97 8.52 7.79
CA VAL A 73 -0.52 9.88 7.56
C VAL A 73 -1.28 10.81 8.50
N SER A 74 -0.55 11.63 9.28
CA SER A 74 -1.12 12.46 10.36
C SER A 74 -1.45 13.89 9.96
N ILE A 75 -1.63 14.14 8.68
CA ILE A 75 -2.04 15.44 8.16
C ILE A 75 -3.36 15.28 7.38
N PRO A 76 -4.22 16.31 7.38
CA PRO A 76 -5.36 16.33 6.46
C PRO A 76 -4.85 16.23 5.02
N TYR A 77 -5.34 15.25 4.28
CA TYR A 77 -4.95 15.01 2.91
C TYR A 77 -6.16 14.67 2.05
N SER A 78 -6.42 15.49 1.05
CA SER A 78 -7.51 15.23 0.10
C SER A 78 -6.97 14.38 -1.06
N VAL A 79 -7.58 13.23 -1.29
CA VAL A 79 -7.22 12.34 -2.39
C VAL A 79 -8.00 12.71 -3.67
N PRO A 80 -7.40 12.59 -4.87
CA PRO A 80 -8.04 12.91 -6.15
C PRO A 80 -8.83 11.74 -6.75
N PHE A 81 -9.02 10.65 -6.01
CA PHE A 81 -9.67 9.43 -6.47
C PHE A 81 -10.75 8.97 -5.48
N GLU A 82 -11.61 8.09 -5.94
CA GLU A 82 -12.57 7.36 -5.12
C GLU A 82 -12.33 5.86 -5.27
N LEU A 83 -12.58 5.10 -4.21
CA LEU A 83 -12.61 3.63 -4.31
C LEU A 83 -13.88 3.21 -5.03
N PRO A 84 -13.85 2.09 -5.81
CA PRO A 84 -15.08 1.55 -6.38
C PRO A 84 -16.13 1.23 -5.31
N ASP A 85 -17.40 1.46 -5.61
CA ASP A 85 -18.53 1.25 -4.67
C ASP A 85 -18.59 -0.17 -4.08
N ASN A 86 -18.11 -1.15 -4.85
CA ASN A 86 -18.08 -2.56 -4.45
C ASN A 86 -16.72 -3.01 -3.91
N TYR A 87 -15.82 -2.07 -3.58
CA TYR A 87 -14.52 -2.42 -3.02
C TYR A 87 -14.65 -3.02 -1.64
N GLU A 88 -14.08 -4.19 -1.47
CA GLU A 88 -13.94 -4.89 -0.19
C GLU A 88 -12.45 -5.18 0.06
N LEU A 89 -11.99 -4.89 1.27
CA LEU A 89 -10.62 -5.19 1.70
C LEU A 89 -10.43 -6.71 1.80
N LYS A 90 -9.52 -7.27 1.00
CA LYS A 90 -9.16 -8.69 1.02
C LYS A 90 -7.66 -8.85 1.23
N GLU A 91 -7.26 -9.84 2.00
CA GLU A 91 -5.85 -10.09 2.34
C GLU A 91 -4.95 -10.19 1.10
N GLY A 92 -3.89 -9.38 1.10
CA GLY A 92 -2.89 -9.36 0.03
C GLY A 92 -3.40 -8.80 -1.29
N GLN A 93 -4.63 -8.31 -1.36
CA GLN A 93 -5.26 -7.79 -2.57
C GLN A 93 -5.56 -6.29 -2.42
N GLY A 94 -5.72 -5.64 -3.52
CA GLY A 94 -6.09 -4.23 -3.62
C GLY A 94 -7.06 -4.00 -4.77
N VAL A 95 -7.04 -2.80 -5.36
CA VAL A 95 -7.97 -2.44 -6.45
C VAL A 95 -7.32 -1.50 -7.45
N ALA A 96 -7.61 -1.70 -8.74
CA ALA A 96 -7.25 -0.74 -9.76
C ALA A 96 -8.15 0.51 -9.64
N LEU A 97 -7.52 1.67 -9.49
CA LEU A 97 -8.19 2.97 -9.48
C LEU A 97 -8.26 3.58 -10.88
N ARG A 98 -7.36 3.15 -11.73
CA ARG A 98 -7.28 3.56 -13.13
C ARG A 98 -6.77 2.40 -13.96
N GLU A 99 -7.46 2.10 -15.05
CA GLU A 99 -6.99 1.11 -16.01
C GLU A 99 -5.92 1.68 -16.93
N GLY A 100 -5.07 0.80 -17.47
CA GLY A 100 -3.99 1.15 -18.38
C GLY A 100 -3.37 -0.07 -19.03
N THR A 101 -2.63 0.12 -20.11
CA THR A 101 -2.08 -0.96 -20.94
C THR A 101 -0.57 -0.90 -21.16
N ASP A 102 0.07 0.25 -20.96
CA ASP A 102 1.50 0.43 -21.23
C ASP A 102 2.39 0.07 -20.04
N ALA A 103 1.87 0.31 -18.82
CA ALA A 103 2.53 -0.02 -17.57
C ALA A 103 1.51 -0.14 -16.43
N VAL A 104 1.91 -0.79 -15.34
CA VAL A 104 1.18 -0.80 -14.07
C VAL A 104 2.05 -0.21 -12.96
N LEU A 105 1.45 0.65 -12.14
CA LEU A 105 2.07 1.26 -10.96
C LEU A 105 1.29 0.87 -9.71
N PHE A 106 1.94 0.16 -8.80
CA PHE A 106 1.42 -0.14 -7.47
C PHE A 106 1.84 0.95 -6.49
N ALA A 107 0.87 1.42 -5.72
CA ALA A 107 1.05 2.43 -4.70
C ALA A 107 0.12 2.15 -3.51
N TYR A 108 0.36 2.81 -2.40
CA TYR A 108 -0.44 2.72 -1.18
C TYR A 108 -0.53 4.07 -0.47
N GLY A 109 -1.48 4.15 0.44
CA GLY A 109 -1.66 5.34 1.28
C GLY A 109 -2.11 6.58 0.51
N PRO A 110 -2.55 7.63 1.22
CA PRO A 110 -3.17 8.78 0.55
C PRO A 110 -2.20 9.57 -0.31
N VAL A 111 -0.92 9.66 0.09
CA VAL A 111 0.06 10.54 -0.56
C VAL A 111 0.58 9.93 -1.86
N MET A 112 1.22 8.76 -1.78
CA MET A 112 1.86 8.15 -2.97
C MET A 112 0.83 7.71 -4.01
N LEU A 113 -0.34 7.25 -3.57
CA LEU A 113 -1.40 6.87 -4.47
C LEU A 113 -1.99 8.08 -5.21
N SER A 114 -2.11 9.23 -4.53
CA SER A 114 -2.53 10.48 -5.18
C SER A 114 -1.53 10.95 -6.22
N GLU A 115 -0.23 10.91 -5.90
CA GLU A 115 0.82 11.26 -6.85
C GLU A 115 0.82 10.33 -8.08
N ALA A 116 0.63 9.02 -7.85
CA ALA A 116 0.52 8.03 -8.93
C ALA A 116 -0.71 8.30 -9.82
N TYR A 117 -1.84 8.62 -9.21
CA TYR A 117 -3.09 8.91 -9.93
C TYR A 117 -2.98 10.16 -10.81
N LEU A 118 -2.46 11.25 -10.25
CA LEU A 118 -2.24 12.51 -10.98
C LEU A 118 -1.17 12.35 -12.08
N ALA A 119 -0.10 11.59 -11.80
CA ALA A 119 0.91 11.29 -12.81
C ALA A 119 0.33 10.52 -14.00
N ALA A 120 -0.59 9.58 -13.76
CA ALA A 120 -1.25 8.83 -14.82
C ALA A 120 -2.09 9.74 -15.72
N GLU A 121 -2.77 10.75 -15.17
CA GLU A 121 -3.52 11.74 -15.94
C GLU A 121 -2.61 12.56 -16.86
N ILE A 122 -1.46 13.02 -16.34
CA ILE A 122 -0.47 13.77 -17.11
C ILE A 122 0.11 12.89 -18.23
N LEU A 123 0.48 11.67 -17.92
CA LEU A 123 1.05 10.71 -18.88
C LEU A 123 0.09 10.44 -20.05
N GLU A 124 -1.19 10.22 -19.75
CA GLU A 124 -2.19 10.01 -20.80
C GLU A 124 -2.40 11.24 -21.64
N LYS A 125 -2.57 12.41 -21.01
CA LYS A 125 -2.86 13.65 -21.69
C LYS A 125 -1.72 14.10 -22.60
N ASP A 126 -0.49 14.14 -22.05
CA ASP A 126 0.64 14.81 -22.68
C ASP A 126 1.53 13.84 -23.48
N TYR A 127 1.58 12.58 -23.08
CA TYR A 127 2.49 11.57 -23.66
C TYR A 127 1.77 10.40 -24.34
N LYS A 128 0.44 10.34 -24.27
CA LYS A 128 -0.36 9.21 -24.79
C LYS A 128 0.06 7.87 -24.21
N PHE A 129 0.52 7.88 -22.97
CA PHE A 129 0.98 6.71 -22.23
C PHE A 129 -0.10 6.29 -21.23
N SER A 130 -0.58 5.05 -21.36
CA SER A 130 -1.69 4.49 -20.58
C SER A 130 -1.15 3.75 -19.35
N LEU A 131 -1.15 4.43 -18.19
CA LEU A 131 -0.67 3.88 -16.93
C LEU A 131 -1.84 3.33 -16.10
N LYS A 132 -1.80 2.04 -15.77
CA LYS A 132 -2.68 1.43 -14.78
C LYS A 132 -2.18 1.81 -13.38
N VAL A 133 -3.07 2.31 -12.52
CA VAL A 133 -2.75 2.66 -11.13
C VAL A 133 -3.53 1.75 -10.19
N VAL A 134 -2.80 1.04 -9.34
CA VAL A 134 -3.35 0.04 -8.42
C VAL A 134 -3.06 0.44 -6.98
N ASN A 135 -4.12 0.60 -6.19
CA ASN A 135 -4.01 0.67 -4.74
C ASN A 135 -3.76 -0.72 -4.17
N LEU A 136 -2.67 -0.91 -3.44
CA LEU A 136 -2.40 -2.12 -2.65
C LEU A 136 -2.11 -1.70 -1.21
N PRO A 137 -3.10 -1.71 -0.30
CA PRO A 137 -2.93 -1.20 1.07
C PRO A 137 -2.04 -2.09 1.95
N TRP A 138 -1.81 -3.33 1.58
CA TRP A 138 -1.00 -4.31 2.31
C TRP A 138 0.50 -4.07 2.06
N LEU A 139 1.25 -3.83 3.12
CA LEU A 139 2.66 -3.40 2.98
C LEU A 139 3.65 -4.56 3.00
N ASN A 140 3.28 -5.69 3.61
CA ASN A 140 4.12 -6.88 3.73
C ASN A 140 3.40 -8.19 3.34
N LEU A 141 2.28 -8.07 2.66
CA LEU A 141 1.47 -9.20 2.20
C LEU A 141 0.98 -8.94 0.78
N VAL A 142 1.22 -9.87 -0.14
CA VAL A 142 0.80 -9.78 -1.54
C VAL A 142 0.29 -11.13 -1.99
N ASP A 143 -0.96 -11.17 -2.46
CA ASP A 143 -1.52 -12.36 -3.12
C ASP A 143 -0.95 -12.49 -4.54
N GLY A 144 -0.19 -13.55 -4.80
CA GLY A 144 0.49 -13.76 -6.08
C GLY A 144 -0.47 -13.95 -7.25
N HIS A 145 -1.60 -14.63 -7.06
CA HIS A 145 -2.59 -14.81 -8.13
C HIS A 145 -3.26 -13.48 -8.48
N TRP A 146 -3.70 -12.73 -7.47
CA TRP A 146 -4.25 -11.40 -7.68
C TRP A 146 -3.22 -10.46 -8.35
N LEU A 147 -1.96 -10.50 -7.92
CA LEU A 147 -0.89 -9.68 -8.51
C LEU A 147 -0.70 -10.00 -9.99
N SER A 148 -0.67 -11.29 -10.34
CA SER A 148 -0.60 -11.76 -11.73
C SER A 148 -1.78 -11.25 -12.56
N ASP A 149 -3.00 -11.34 -12.03
CA ASP A 149 -4.21 -10.84 -12.70
C ASP A 149 -4.19 -9.33 -12.92
N GLN A 150 -3.65 -8.55 -11.94
CA GLN A 150 -3.52 -7.11 -12.08
C GLN A 150 -2.53 -6.71 -13.16
N ILE A 151 -1.46 -7.47 -13.32
CA ILE A 151 -0.41 -7.21 -14.32
C ILE A 151 -0.85 -7.70 -15.69
N GLY A 152 -1.44 -8.90 -15.79
CA GLY A 152 -1.84 -9.49 -17.06
C GLY A 152 -0.69 -9.55 -18.05
N GLU A 153 -0.87 -8.97 -19.24
CA GLU A 153 0.16 -8.92 -20.28
C GLU A 153 1.07 -7.66 -20.23
N ILE A 154 0.87 -6.79 -19.23
CA ILE A 154 1.67 -5.58 -19.06
C ILE A 154 3.11 -5.96 -18.68
N ARG A 155 4.09 -5.48 -19.45
CA ARG A 155 5.49 -5.84 -19.24
C ARG A 155 6.28 -4.89 -18.34
N ARG A 156 5.69 -3.76 -17.96
CA ARG A 156 6.35 -2.74 -17.14
C ARG A 156 5.60 -2.59 -15.83
N VAL A 157 6.25 -3.02 -14.76
CA VAL A 157 5.72 -2.92 -13.41
C VAL A 157 6.55 -1.91 -12.63
N PHE A 158 5.88 -0.94 -12.04
CA PHE A 158 6.47 0.06 -11.18
C PHE A 158 5.86 0.00 -9.78
N THR A 159 6.63 0.40 -8.80
CA THR A 159 6.16 0.59 -7.42
C THR A 159 6.61 1.96 -6.92
N ILE A 160 5.81 2.59 -6.09
CA ILE A 160 6.17 3.83 -5.42
C ILE A 160 5.88 3.71 -3.93
N ASP A 161 6.91 3.94 -3.13
CA ASP A 161 6.88 3.77 -1.69
C ASP A 161 6.99 5.12 -0.96
N ASN A 162 6.14 5.32 0.05
CA ASN A 162 6.34 6.37 1.06
C ASN A 162 7.28 5.88 2.18
N HIS A 163 8.43 5.34 1.75
CA HIS A 163 9.38 4.60 2.57
C HIS A 163 10.76 4.59 1.89
N LEU A 164 11.80 4.13 2.58
CA LEU A 164 13.06 3.79 1.94
C LEU A 164 12.89 2.58 1.01
N LEU A 165 13.66 2.54 -0.08
CA LEU A 165 13.59 1.45 -1.06
C LEU A 165 13.78 0.07 -0.43
N ASN A 166 14.79 -0.05 0.46
CA ASN A 166 15.10 -1.32 1.11
C ASN A 166 14.05 -1.69 2.16
N GLY A 167 13.38 -2.80 1.97
CA GLY A 167 12.34 -3.32 2.86
C GLY A 167 10.99 -2.62 2.70
N GLY A 168 10.81 -1.78 1.68
CA GLY A 168 9.51 -1.22 1.33
C GLY A 168 8.59 -2.22 0.62
N GLN A 169 7.35 -1.83 0.36
CA GLN A 169 6.34 -2.67 -0.30
C GLN A 169 6.82 -3.16 -1.67
N GLY A 170 7.55 -2.32 -2.42
CA GLY A 170 8.07 -2.69 -3.73
C GLY A 170 8.94 -3.95 -3.71
N GLN A 171 9.67 -4.22 -2.63
CA GLN A 171 10.44 -5.45 -2.49
C GLN A 171 9.55 -6.68 -2.25
N TYR A 172 8.46 -6.57 -1.52
CA TYR A 172 7.49 -7.67 -1.36
C TYR A 172 6.81 -7.99 -2.69
N ILE A 173 6.41 -6.98 -3.46
CA ILE A 173 5.86 -7.15 -4.82
C ILE A 173 6.90 -7.84 -5.72
N ALA A 174 8.16 -7.38 -5.72
CA ALA A 174 9.21 -7.97 -6.53
C ALA A 174 9.53 -9.43 -6.15
N ALA A 175 9.52 -9.74 -4.84
CA ALA A 175 9.70 -11.10 -4.37
C ALA A 175 8.55 -12.00 -4.84
N THR A 176 7.30 -11.57 -4.68
CA THR A 176 6.11 -12.30 -5.14
C THR A 176 6.15 -12.52 -6.65
N LEU A 177 6.54 -11.51 -7.45
CA LEU A 177 6.72 -11.66 -8.89
C LEU A 177 7.76 -12.72 -9.24
N SER A 178 8.84 -12.80 -8.49
CA SER A 178 9.89 -13.80 -8.71
C SER A 178 9.45 -15.23 -8.36
N GLU A 179 8.45 -15.37 -7.50
CA GLU A 179 7.89 -16.67 -7.08
C GLU A 179 6.84 -17.20 -8.06
N ILE A 180 6.09 -16.32 -8.69
CA ILE A 180 5.01 -16.72 -9.63
C ILE A 180 5.49 -16.90 -11.08
N GLY A 181 6.69 -16.43 -11.46
CA GLY A 181 7.36 -16.66 -12.74
C GLY A 181 7.15 -15.54 -13.74
#